data_31c5e4e6db46d878f6c284c79875a2eb
#
_entry.id   31c5e4e6db46d878f6c284c79875a2eb
#
_cell.length_a   1.000
_cell.length_b   1.000
_cell.length_c   1.000
_cell.angle_alpha   90.00
_cell.angle_beta   90.00
_cell.angle_gamma   90.00
#
_symmetry.space_group_name_H-M   'P 1'
#
loop_
_entity.id
_entity.type
_entity.pdbx_description
1 polymer ?
#
loop_
_entity_poly.entity_id
_entity_poly.type
_entity_poly.pdbx_seq_one_letter_code
_entity_poly.pdbx_strand_id
1 'polypeptide(L)'
;MSNTSPPAIKLAVCVTFHFVRDRFQYLEALCKNFSNLAREVDVTIVTNTVDSEEQKAILRIGDQYGLNLSLFVPTGLGHPYLLPCSHLPVMREKFGDPAFTHFLYHEDDMLVRQETVIYLLEARELLRAAGLLPAIVRVEKNSRNGEWYVTDEIKPVELAQRSMVRVDGGPIGFVNLFVCYQAMYFLDRECMARHLSGDSSSPDTGMWNIRERASQALTFVDVPEGFRCRYVVPMDIATKRLDERCMVHHLPNNYVFDPKSLSAKLWLGDLFE
;
A
#
# COMPACT_ATOMS: atom_id res chain seq x y z
N MET A 1 -21.53 -5.28 -7.78
CA MET A 1 -20.82 -4.63 -6.65
C MET A 1 -21.50 -5.10 -5.39
N SER A 2 -20.82 -5.87 -4.55
CA SER A 2 -21.37 -6.32 -3.26
C SER A 2 -21.45 -5.08 -2.34
N ASN A 3 -22.66 -4.80 -1.86
CA ASN A 3 -22.95 -3.64 -0.99
C ASN A 3 -22.52 -3.99 0.45
N THR A 4 -21.23 -4.25 0.66
CA THR A 4 -20.67 -4.47 2.00
C THR A 4 -20.44 -3.13 2.67
N SER A 5 -20.91 -2.98 3.92
CA SER A 5 -20.64 -1.79 4.71
C SER A 5 -19.12 -1.63 4.93
N PRO A 6 -18.61 -0.38 5.00
CA PRO A 6 -17.21 -0.13 5.33
C PRO A 6 -16.80 -0.78 6.65
N PRO A 7 -15.56 -1.30 6.78
CA PRO A 7 -15.05 -1.86 8.02
C PRO A 7 -15.21 -0.93 9.22
N ALA A 8 -15.53 -1.48 10.39
CA ALA A 8 -15.76 -0.74 11.63
C ALA A 8 -14.45 -0.33 12.31
N ILE A 9 -13.56 0.34 11.56
CA ILE A 9 -12.28 0.88 12.02
C ILE A 9 -12.25 2.40 11.84
N LYS A 10 -11.38 3.08 12.59
CA LYS A 10 -10.97 4.46 12.33
C LYS A 10 -9.57 4.41 11.71
N LEU A 11 -9.47 4.92 10.49
CA LEU A 11 -8.30 4.83 9.62
C LEU A 11 -7.63 6.18 9.46
N ALA A 12 -6.34 6.27 9.83
CA ALA A 12 -5.48 7.38 9.43
C ALA A 12 -4.86 7.05 8.08
N VAL A 13 -5.11 7.90 7.08
CA VAL A 13 -4.52 7.79 5.73
C VAL A 13 -3.52 8.90 5.53
N CYS A 14 -2.30 8.55 5.10
CA CYS A 14 -1.29 9.51 4.69
C CYS A 14 -0.86 9.24 3.26
N VAL A 15 -1.02 10.22 2.39
CA VAL A 15 -0.63 10.12 0.98
C VAL A 15 0.51 11.08 0.72
N THR A 16 1.61 10.60 0.14
CA THR A 16 2.63 11.50 -0.39
C THR A 16 2.28 11.92 -1.80
N PHE A 17 2.10 13.21 -1.99
CA PHE A 17 1.79 13.83 -3.25
C PHE A 17 2.85 14.87 -3.63
N HIS A 18 3.80 14.47 -4.47
CA HIS A 18 4.67 15.46 -5.11
C HIS A 18 3.85 16.22 -6.15
N PHE A 19 3.61 17.50 -5.86
CA PHE A 19 2.70 18.31 -6.68
C PHE A 19 3.18 18.41 -8.13
N VAL A 20 2.41 17.80 -9.02
CA VAL A 20 2.49 17.92 -10.48
C VAL A 20 1.06 17.92 -10.99
N ARG A 21 0.70 18.89 -11.83
CA ARG A 21 -0.70 19.06 -12.29
C ARG A 21 -1.28 17.81 -12.95
N ASP A 22 -0.48 17.11 -13.75
CA ASP A 22 -0.94 15.91 -14.45
C ASP A 22 -1.25 14.74 -13.51
N ARG A 23 -0.72 14.75 -12.27
CA ARG A 23 -1.00 13.74 -11.25
C ARG A 23 -2.25 14.04 -10.41
N PHE A 24 -2.84 15.22 -10.57
CA PHE A 24 -4.05 15.61 -9.82
C PHE A 24 -5.21 14.64 -10.03
N GLN A 25 -5.36 14.12 -11.24
CA GLN A 25 -6.35 13.09 -11.58
C GLN A 25 -6.22 11.81 -10.73
N TYR A 26 -5.00 11.42 -10.36
CA TYR A 26 -4.78 10.27 -9.50
C TYR A 26 -5.21 10.58 -8.07
N LEU A 27 -4.78 11.71 -7.52
CA LEU A 27 -5.20 12.16 -6.19
C LEU A 27 -6.72 12.25 -6.08
N GLU A 28 -7.41 12.78 -7.10
CA GLU A 28 -8.86 12.83 -7.15
C GLU A 28 -9.49 11.44 -7.13
N ALA A 29 -8.95 10.50 -7.93
CA ALA A 29 -9.41 9.10 -7.94
C ALA A 29 -9.26 8.42 -6.57
N LEU A 30 -8.17 8.69 -5.86
CA LEU A 30 -7.94 8.19 -4.49
C LEU A 30 -8.97 8.79 -3.52
N CYS A 31 -9.11 10.12 -3.51
CA CYS A 31 -10.02 10.82 -2.60
C CYS A 31 -11.48 10.37 -2.79
N LYS A 32 -11.92 10.19 -4.03
CA LYS A 32 -13.24 9.64 -4.33
C LYS A 32 -13.49 8.28 -3.69
N ASN A 33 -12.45 7.49 -3.44
CA ASN A 33 -12.54 6.15 -2.90
C ASN A 33 -12.36 6.08 -1.37
N PHE A 34 -11.67 7.05 -0.75
CA PHE A 34 -11.28 6.97 0.66
C PHE A 34 -12.46 6.80 1.62
N SER A 35 -13.60 7.44 1.39
CA SER A 35 -14.80 7.30 2.24
C SER A 35 -15.34 5.86 2.32
N ASN A 36 -14.96 5.01 1.38
CA ASN A 36 -15.39 3.60 1.35
C ASN A 36 -14.43 2.67 2.09
N LEU A 37 -13.21 3.11 2.44
CA LEU A 37 -12.20 2.23 3.02
C LEU A 37 -12.49 1.83 4.46
N ALA A 38 -13.11 2.71 5.25
CA ALA A 38 -13.42 2.50 6.65
C ALA A 38 -14.62 3.33 7.07
N ARG A 39 -15.18 3.04 8.26
CA ARG A 39 -16.30 3.82 8.84
C ARG A 39 -15.90 5.27 9.08
N GLU A 40 -14.68 5.49 9.57
CA GLU A 40 -14.10 6.80 9.79
C GLU A 40 -12.74 6.86 9.13
N VAL A 41 -12.54 7.86 8.26
CA VAL A 41 -11.29 8.07 7.54
C VAL A 41 -10.84 9.51 7.74
N ASP A 42 -9.59 9.66 8.18
CA ASP A 42 -8.91 10.95 8.30
C ASP A 42 -7.73 10.94 7.34
N VAL A 43 -7.70 11.89 6.41
CA VAL A 43 -6.74 11.92 5.31
C VAL A 43 -5.79 13.09 5.49
N THR A 44 -4.49 12.83 5.42
CA THR A 44 -3.46 13.87 5.34
C THR A 44 -2.69 13.72 4.03
N ILE A 45 -2.67 14.76 3.22
CA ILE A 45 -1.84 14.83 2.02
C ILE A 45 -0.54 15.52 2.38
N VAL A 46 0.57 14.78 2.28
CA VAL A 46 1.94 15.30 2.43
C VAL A 46 2.40 15.79 1.07
N THR A 47 2.63 17.10 0.94
CA THR A 47 2.98 17.71 -0.35
C THR A 47 4.11 18.71 -0.22
N ASN A 48 4.81 18.95 -1.32
CA ASN A 48 5.89 19.93 -1.43
C ASN A 48 5.43 21.32 -1.87
N THR A 49 4.16 21.49 -2.26
CA THR A 49 3.72 22.81 -2.75
C THR A 49 3.51 23.80 -1.60
N VAL A 50 4.05 25.01 -1.77
CA VAL A 50 3.85 26.16 -0.89
C VAL A 50 2.89 27.18 -1.51
N ASP A 51 2.47 26.97 -2.75
CA ASP A 51 1.52 27.85 -3.43
C ASP A 51 0.10 27.69 -2.84
N SER A 52 -0.50 28.81 -2.44
CA SER A 52 -1.79 28.81 -1.75
C SER A 52 -2.96 28.33 -2.63
N GLU A 53 -2.90 28.59 -3.94
CA GLU A 53 -3.97 28.17 -4.85
C GLU A 53 -3.88 26.67 -5.14
N GLU A 54 -2.67 26.13 -5.23
CA GLU A 54 -2.43 24.68 -5.36
C GLU A 54 -2.90 23.94 -4.11
N GLN A 55 -2.57 24.46 -2.91
CA GLN A 55 -3.05 23.93 -1.64
C GLN A 55 -4.57 23.95 -1.53
N LYS A 56 -5.20 25.06 -1.89
CA LYS A 56 -6.67 25.17 -1.95
C LYS A 56 -7.27 24.18 -2.94
N ALA A 57 -6.62 23.95 -4.08
CA ALA A 57 -7.09 22.98 -5.06
C ALA A 57 -7.11 21.56 -4.49
N ILE A 58 -6.06 21.17 -3.72
CA ILE A 58 -6.04 19.88 -3.04
C ILE A 58 -7.16 19.78 -1.99
N LEU A 59 -7.34 20.82 -1.16
CA LEU A 59 -8.38 20.83 -0.13
C LEU A 59 -9.80 20.73 -0.71
N ARG A 60 -10.07 21.41 -1.85
CA ARG A 60 -11.36 21.31 -2.55
C ARG A 60 -11.73 19.88 -2.97
N ILE A 61 -10.73 19.02 -3.26
CA ILE A 61 -11.03 17.61 -3.53
C ILE A 61 -11.59 16.95 -2.27
N GLY A 62 -11.03 17.25 -1.09
CA GLY A 62 -11.56 16.76 0.18
C GLY A 62 -13.00 17.17 0.40
N ASP A 63 -13.29 18.46 0.21
CA ASP A 63 -14.64 19.02 0.33
C ASP A 63 -15.62 18.35 -0.64
N GLN A 64 -15.20 18.16 -1.90
CA GLN A 64 -16.01 17.54 -2.96
C GLN A 64 -16.47 16.12 -2.58
N TYR A 65 -15.65 15.36 -1.89
CA TYR A 65 -15.93 13.97 -1.51
C TYR A 65 -16.31 13.82 -0.02
N GLY A 66 -16.49 14.93 0.71
CA GLY A 66 -16.88 14.92 2.11
C GLY A 66 -15.86 14.28 3.05
N LEU A 67 -14.58 14.41 2.72
CA LEU A 67 -13.47 13.84 3.50
C LEU A 67 -12.99 14.82 4.57
N ASN A 68 -12.62 14.30 5.74
CA ASN A 68 -11.76 15.00 6.68
C ASN A 68 -10.33 15.00 6.13
N LEU A 69 -10.00 16.01 5.29
CA LEU A 69 -8.73 16.10 4.58
C LEU A 69 -7.93 17.30 5.09
N SER A 70 -6.68 17.06 5.43
CA SER A 70 -5.70 18.07 5.84
C SER A 70 -4.45 18.02 4.95
N LEU A 71 -3.66 19.11 4.98
CA LEU A 71 -2.37 19.18 4.30
C LEU A 71 -1.24 19.23 5.32
N PHE A 72 -0.16 18.55 4.99
CA PHE A 72 1.13 18.70 5.65
C PHE A 72 2.19 19.09 4.62
N VAL A 73 2.77 20.28 4.78
CA VAL A 73 3.86 20.78 3.93
C VAL A 73 5.13 20.80 4.76
N PRO A 74 6.03 19.82 4.59
CA PRO A 74 7.24 19.75 5.38
C PRO A 74 8.20 20.86 4.99
N THR A 75 8.92 21.40 5.99
CA THR A 75 10.00 22.38 5.81
C THR A 75 11.35 21.71 6.05
N GLY A 76 12.40 22.17 5.35
CA GLY A 76 13.76 21.72 5.61
C GLY A 76 14.04 20.27 5.22
N LEU A 77 13.42 19.77 4.16
CA LEU A 77 13.57 18.37 3.70
C LEU A 77 15.02 17.94 3.40
N GLY A 78 15.92 18.89 3.11
CA GLY A 78 17.28 18.59 2.66
C GLY A 78 17.35 18.00 1.24
N HIS A 79 16.49 17.05 0.90
CA HIS A 79 16.40 16.46 -0.44
C HIS A 79 14.95 16.14 -0.82
N PRO A 80 14.50 16.40 -2.07
CA PRO A 80 13.11 16.13 -2.50
C PRO A 80 12.66 14.67 -2.32
N TYR A 81 13.58 13.72 -2.41
CA TYR A 81 13.30 12.29 -2.21
C TYR A 81 12.96 11.91 -0.76
N LEU A 82 13.14 12.84 0.19
CA LEU A 82 12.70 12.67 1.58
C LEU A 82 11.23 13.05 1.80
N LEU A 83 10.57 13.64 0.81
CA LEU A 83 9.15 13.98 0.91
C LEU A 83 8.29 12.77 1.33
N PRO A 84 8.46 11.56 0.79
CA PRO A 84 7.71 10.40 1.24
C PRO A 84 7.86 10.09 2.74
N CYS A 85 9.06 10.27 3.30
CA CYS A 85 9.30 10.03 4.73
C CYS A 85 8.63 11.07 5.65
N SER A 86 8.18 12.19 5.09
CA SER A 86 7.51 13.26 5.86
C SER A 86 6.11 12.88 6.33
N HIS A 87 5.58 11.72 5.96
CA HIS A 87 4.36 11.17 6.56
C HIS A 87 4.57 10.71 8.03
N LEU A 88 5.79 10.39 8.43
CA LEU A 88 6.08 9.83 9.77
C LEU A 88 5.71 10.75 10.94
N PRO A 89 6.00 12.07 10.93
CA PRO A 89 5.50 12.99 11.96
C PRO A 89 3.98 12.98 12.06
N VAL A 90 3.27 12.97 10.93
CA VAL A 90 1.81 12.91 10.88
C VAL A 90 1.30 11.60 11.48
N MET A 91 1.91 10.48 11.11
CA MET A 91 1.53 9.18 11.66
C MET A 91 1.79 9.08 13.17
N ARG A 92 2.86 9.71 13.70
CA ARG A 92 3.09 9.80 15.15
C ARG A 92 2.00 10.59 15.86
N GLU A 93 1.58 11.72 15.29
CA GLU A 93 0.47 12.52 15.81
C GLU A 93 -0.82 11.71 15.85
N LYS A 94 -1.22 11.10 14.74
CA LYS A 94 -2.42 10.25 14.66
C LYS A 94 -2.34 9.03 15.59
N PHE A 95 -1.17 8.43 15.76
CA PHE A 95 -0.96 7.34 16.71
C PHE A 95 -1.14 7.79 18.16
N GLY A 96 -0.88 9.05 18.49
CA GLY A 96 -1.14 9.63 19.80
C GLY A 96 -2.63 9.65 20.19
N ASP A 97 -3.54 9.68 19.23
CA ASP A 97 -4.98 9.54 19.46
C ASP A 97 -5.37 8.03 19.51
N PRO A 98 -5.82 7.51 20.65
CA PRO A 98 -6.20 6.09 20.81
C PRO A 98 -7.41 5.68 19.96
N ALA A 99 -8.17 6.63 19.42
CA ALA A 99 -9.32 6.36 18.57
C ALA A 99 -8.91 5.78 17.20
N PHE A 100 -7.73 6.14 16.69
CA PHE A 100 -7.23 5.53 15.45
C PHE A 100 -6.78 4.09 15.69
N THR A 101 -7.35 3.16 14.95
CA THR A 101 -7.09 1.72 15.06
C THR A 101 -6.14 1.20 13.99
N HIS A 102 -6.14 1.84 12.81
CA HIS A 102 -5.33 1.45 11.66
C HIS A 102 -4.71 2.65 10.95
N PHE A 103 -3.61 2.41 10.26
CA PHE A 103 -2.76 3.40 9.62
C PHE A 103 -2.37 2.95 8.22
N LEU A 104 -2.71 3.75 7.23
CA LEU A 104 -2.41 3.51 5.82
C LEU A 104 -1.51 4.63 5.29
N TYR A 105 -0.33 4.27 4.82
CA TYR A 105 0.51 5.12 3.99
C TYR A 105 0.57 4.56 2.57
N HIS A 106 0.44 5.42 1.57
CA HIS A 106 0.68 5.02 0.18
C HIS A 106 1.08 6.20 -0.73
N GLU A 107 1.61 5.87 -1.90
CA GLU A 107 1.90 6.83 -2.96
C GLU A 107 0.62 7.32 -3.63
N ASP A 108 0.66 8.49 -4.27
CA ASP A 108 -0.51 9.20 -4.82
C ASP A 108 -1.15 8.56 -6.07
N ASP A 109 -0.61 7.44 -6.55
CA ASP A 109 -1.08 6.72 -7.73
C ASP A 109 -1.51 5.26 -7.47
N MET A 110 -1.70 4.92 -6.19
CA MET A 110 -2.05 3.58 -5.72
C MET A 110 -3.52 3.52 -5.31
N LEU A 111 -4.39 2.97 -6.14
CA LEU A 111 -5.83 2.85 -5.83
C LEU A 111 -6.10 1.64 -4.95
N VAL A 112 -6.15 1.86 -3.64
CA VAL A 112 -6.58 0.88 -2.63
C VAL A 112 -8.11 0.85 -2.61
N ARG A 113 -8.72 -0.34 -2.67
CA ARG A 113 -10.19 -0.51 -2.65
C ARG A 113 -10.66 -1.01 -1.29
N GLN A 114 -11.97 -0.92 -1.05
CA GLN A 114 -12.59 -1.43 0.18
C GLN A 114 -12.34 -2.94 0.37
N GLU A 115 -12.49 -3.73 -0.68
CA GLU A 115 -12.21 -5.18 -0.62
C GLU A 115 -10.75 -5.49 -0.27
N THR A 116 -9.81 -4.61 -0.67
CA THR A 116 -8.40 -4.73 -0.27
C THR A 116 -8.23 -4.48 1.22
N VAL A 117 -8.89 -3.47 1.79
CA VAL A 117 -8.84 -3.22 3.24
C VAL A 117 -9.45 -4.38 4.01
N ILE A 118 -10.60 -4.92 3.58
CA ILE A 118 -11.24 -6.09 4.19
C ILE A 118 -10.27 -7.27 4.17
N TYR A 119 -9.66 -7.56 3.03
CA TYR A 119 -8.64 -8.61 2.92
C TYR A 119 -7.48 -8.40 3.89
N LEU A 120 -6.92 -7.18 3.96
CA LEU A 120 -5.79 -6.87 4.84
C LEU A 120 -6.13 -7.11 6.31
N LEU A 121 -7.35 -6.75 6.74
CA LEU A 121 -7.84 -7.00 8.10
C LEU A 121 -7.98 -8.50 8.38
N GLU A 122 -8.66 -9.25 7.51
CA GLU A 122 -8.88 -10.70 7.65
C GLU A 122 -7.56 -11.46 7.67
N ALA A 123 -6.69 -11.19 6.68
CA ALA A 123 -5.41 -11.88 6.55
C ALA A 123 -4.44 -11.53 7.69
N ARG A 124 -4.50 -10.31 8.25
CA ARG A 124 -3.69 -9.93 9.41
C ARG A 124 -3.98 -10.83 10.62
N GLU A 125 -5.24 -11.13 10.89
CA GLU A 125 -5.61 -12.03 11.98
C GLU A 125 -5.10 -13.45 11.75
N LEU A 126 -5.22 -13.95 10.52
CA LEU A 126 -4.74 -15.28 10.14
C LEU A 126 -3.20 -15.42 10.26
N LEU A 127 -2.47 -14.37 9.93
CA LEU A 127 -1.01 -14.37 9.86
C LEU A 127 -0.33 -13.96 11.17
N ARG A 128 -1.08 -13.48 12.16
CA ARG A 128 -0.56 -12.93 13.42
C ARG A 128 0.36 -13.93 14.14
N ALA A 129 -0.08 -15.17 14.31
CA ALA A 129 0.68 -16.21 15.01
C ALA A 129 1.98 -16.60 14.28
N ALA A 130 2.02 -16.46 12.95
CA ALA A 130 3.21 -16.71 12.14
C ALA A 130 4.20 -15.53 12.10
N GLY A 131 3.85 -14.39 12.70
CA GLY A 131 4.67 -13.17 12.66
C GLY A 131 4.72 -12.51 11.28
N LEU A 132 3.86 -12.93 10.35
CA LEU A 132 3.78 -12.42 8.98
C LEU A 132 2.75 -11.31 8.85
N LEU A 133 2.80 -10.59 7.73
CA LEU A 133 1.90 -9.50 7.38
C LEU A 133 1.29 -9.73 6.00
N PRO A 134 0.01 -9.37 5.80
CA PRO A 134 -0.61 -9.46 4.49
C PRO A 134 0.00 -8.45 3.53
N ALA A 135 0.31 -8.90 2.32
CA ALA A 135 0.82 -8.09 1.23
C ALA A 135 -0.26 -7.76 0.21
N ILE A 136 -0.01 -6.72 -0.57
CA ILE A 136 -0.75 -6.42 -1.80
C ILE A 136 0.10 -6.75 -3.02
N VAL A 137 -0.56 -6.86 -4.16
CA VAL A 137 0.08 -6.98 -5.48
C VAL A 137 -0.28 -5.75 -6.29
N ARG A 138 0.73 -4.96 -6.67
CA ARG A 138 0.51 -3.83 -7.57
C ARG A 138 0.30 -4.34 -8.99
N VAL A 139 -0.72 -3.82 -9.64
CA VAL A 139 -1.08 -4.25 -11.00
C VAL A 139 -1.38 -3.05 -11.89
N GLU A 140 -1.12 -3.22 -13.18
CA GLU A 140 -1.57 -2.32 -14.24
C GLU A 140 -2.52 -3.03 -15.18
N LYS A 141 -3.51 -2.31 -15.68
CA LYS A 141 -4.49 -2.84 -16.64
C LYS A 141 -4.08 -2.51 -18.06
N ASN A 142 -3.92 -3.53 -18.88
CA ASN A 142 -3.73 -3.33 -20.31
C ASN A 142 -5.09 -3.07 -20.98
N SER A 143 -5.32 -1.84 -21.42
CA SER A 143 -6.58 -1.43 -22.03
C SER A 143 -6.85 -2.08 -23.40
N ARG A 144 -5.84 -2.71 -24.04
CA ARG A 144 -5.99 -3.36 -25.34
C ARG A 144 -6.61 -4.75 -25.26
N ASN A 145 -6.31 -5.49 -24.19
CA ASN A 145 -6.81 -6.85 -23.98
C ASN A 145 -7.65 -7.00 -22.70
N GLY A 146 -7.72 -5.96 -21.84
CA GLY A 146 -8.47 -5.97 -20.60
C GLY A 146 -7.79 -6.71 -19.43
N GLU A 147 -6.62 -7.29 -19.67
CA GLU A 147 -5.90 -8.12 -18.71
C GLU A 147 -5.07 -7.30 -17.70
N TRP A 148 -4.78 -7.91 -16.54
CA TRP A 148 -3.96 -7.34 -15.49
C TRP A 148 -2.53 -7.89 -15.55
N TYR A 149 -1.57 -7.00 -15.34
CA TYR A 149 -0.13 -7.30 -15.33
C TYR A 149 0.47 -6.86 -14.00
N VAL A 150 1.34 -7.70 -13.43
CA VAL A 150 2.01 -7.41 -12.16
C VAL A 150 3.15 -6.42 -12.39
N THR A 151 3.20 -5.33 -11.59
CA THR A 151 4.20 -4.27 -11.81
C THR A 151 5.60 -4.66 -11.36
N ASP A 152 5.73 -5.34 -10.24
CA ASP A 152 7.01 -5.51 -9.54
C ASP A 152 7.68 -6.87 -9.78
N GLU A 153 6.92 -7.87 -10.19
CA GLU A 153 7.48 -9.18 -10.56
C GLU A 153 7.73 -9.26 -12.06
N ILE A 154 8.92 -9.71 -12.43
CA ILE A 154 9.33 -9.82 -13.84
C ILE A 154 9.29 -11.26 -14.36
N LYS A 155 9.09 -12.22 -13.48
CA LYS A 155 8.96 -13.65 -13.76
C LYS A 155 8.04 -14.32 -12.74
N PRO A 156 7.45 -15.47 -13.05
CA PRO A 156 6.64 -16.25 -12.12
C PRO A 156 7.37 -16.59 -10.82
N VAL A 157 6.59 -16.75 -9.77
CA VAL A 157 7.07 -17.21 -8.46
C VAL A 157 7.09 -18.74 -8.45
N GLU A 158 8.29 -19.33 -8.43
CA GLU A 158 8.49 -20.77 -8.33
C GLU A 158 8.15 -21.25 -6.91
N LEU A 159 6.96 -21.81 -6.72
CA LEU A 159 6.42 -22.21 -5.40
C LEU A 159 7.28 -23.27 -4.70
N ALA A 160 7.90 -24.17 -5.46
CA ALA A 160 8.79 -25.20 -4.91
C ALA A 160 10.00 -24.62 -4.16
N GLN A 161 10.36 -23.38 -4.43
CA GLN A 161 11.49 -22.67 -3.82
C GLN A 161 11.06 -21.66 -2.74
N ARG A 162 9.78 -21.67 -2.32
CA ARG A 162 9.24 -20.69 -1.38
C ARG A 162 8.64 -21.34 -0.14
N SER A 163 8.91 -20.73 1.00
CA SER A 163 8.15 -21.03 2.21
C SER A 163 6.71 -20.57 2.05
N MET A 164 5.78 -21.38 2.51
CA MET A 164 4.34 -21.11 2.46
C MET A 164 3.75 -21.37 3.84
N VAL A 165 2.89 -20.45 4.29
CA VAL A 165 2.05 -20.66 5.46
C VAL A 165 0.64 -21.03 4.99
N ARG A 166 0.12 -22.12 5.53
CA ARG A 166 -1.30 -22.52 5.40
C ARG A 166 -1.97 -22.32 6.76
N VAL A 167 -3.05 -21.60 6.78
CA VAL A 167 -3.83 -21.39 8.00
C VAL A 167 -4.90 -22.46 8.10
N ASP A 168 -4.92 -23.19 9.21
CA ASP A 168 -5.92 -24.24 9.54
C ASP A 168 -6.14 -25.29 8.45
N GLY A 169 -5.11 -25.57 7.65
CA GLY A 169 -5.22 -26.52 6.54
C GLY A 169 -6.18 -26.11 5.41
N GLY A 170 -6.61 -24.83 5.41
CA GLY A 170 -7.50 -24.26 4.40
C GLY A 170 -6.94 -24.25 2.97
N PRO A 171 -7.74 -23.84 1.98
CA PRO A 171 -7.35 -23.84 0.58
C PRO A 171 -6.37 -22.71 0.23
N ILE A 172 -6.21 -21.71 1.11
CA ILE A 172 -5.35 -20.56 0.87
C ILE A 172 -3.97 -20.79 1.50
N GLY A 173 -2.94 -20.64 0.69
CA GLY A 173 -1.55 -20.53 1.12
C GLY A 173 -1.07 -19.08 1.03
N PHE A 174 -0.18 -18.69 1.94
CA PHE A 174 0.45 -17.38 1.93
C PHE A 174 1.94 -17.52 1.59
N VAL A 175 2.41 -16.80 0.60
CA VAL A 175 3.77 -16.94 0.04
C VAL A 175 4.41 -15.58 -0.21
N ASN A 176 5.75 -15.48 -0.07
CA ASN A 176 6.47 -14.28 -0.47
C ASN A 176 6.54 -14.15 -2.00
N LEU A 177 6.36 -12.93 -2.48
CA LEU A 177 6.83 -12.53 -3.80
C LEU A 177 8.36 -12.42 -3.85
N PHE A 178 8.93 -12.34 -5.04
CA PHE A 178 10.37 -12.12 -5.20
C PHE A 178 10.75 -10.71 -4.79
N VAL A 179 9.96 -9.72 -5.21
CA VAL A 179 10.07 -8.31 -4.83
C VAL A 179 9.07 -8.01 -3.71
N CYS A 180 9.59 -7.64 -2.54
CA CYS A 180 8.75 -7.35 -1.36
C CYS A 180 8.23 -5.90 -1.32
N TYR A 181 8.44 -5.12 -2.37
CA TYR A 181 8.02 -3.72 -2.46
C TYR A 181 6.52 -3.58 -2.73
N GLN A 182 5.86 -2.67 -2.03
CA GLN A 182 4.41 -2.49 -2.13
C GLN A 182 3.97 -1.03 -2.37
N ALA A 183 4.88 -0.04 -2.33
CA ALA A 183 4.60 1.40 -2.39
C ALA A 183 3.59 1.89 -1.33
N MET A 184 3.28 1.06 -0.34
CA MET A 184 2.36 1.34 0.76
C MET A 184 2.64 0.46 1.97
N TYR A 185 2.05 0.82 3.10
CA TYR A 185 1.82 -0.09 4.21
C TYR A 185 0.43 0.11 4.82
N PHE A 186 -0.14 -0.96 5.36
CA PHE A 186 -1.36 -0.93 6.18
C PHE A 186 -1.07 -1.63 7.49
N LEU A 187 -1.09 -0.89 8.60
CA LEU A 187 -0.69 -1.38 9.91
C LEU A 187 -1.81 -1.19 10.94
N ASP A 188 -2.05 -2.22 11.78
CA ASP A 188 -2.80 -2.07 13.01
C ASP A 188 -1.99 -1.29 14.07
N ARG A 189 -2.59 -0.94 15.20
CA ARG A 189 -1.88 -0.20 16.26
C ARG A 189 -0.65 -0.92 16.81
N GLU A 190 -0.69 -2.24 16.94
CA GLU A 190 0.44 -3.05 17.41
C GLU A 190 1.63 -2.91 16.46
N CYS A 191 1.39 -3.13 15.17
CA CYS A 191 2.41 -2.98 14.13
C CYS A 191 2.88 -1.54 13.99
N MET A 192 1.97 -0.56 14.12
CA MET A 192 2.34 0.85 14.05
C MET A 192 3.21 1.28 15.23
N ALA A 193 2.90 0.83 16.44
CA ALA A 193 3.74 1.07 17.63
C ALA A 193 5.17 0.56 17.39
N ARG A 194 5.29 -0.66 16.87
CA ARG A 194 6.59 -1.27 16.55
C ARG A 194 7.34 -0.51 15.47
N HIS A 195 6.65 -0.08 14.41
CA HIS A 195 7.24 0.71 13.34
C HIS A 195 7.77 2.05 13.85
N LEU A 196 6.96 2.79 14.60
CA LEU A 196 7.34 4.13 15.09
C LEU A 196 8.44 4.12 16.16
N SER A 197 8.60 3.03 16.90
CA SER A 197 9.64 2.88 17.94
C SER A 197 10.94 2.28 17.44
N GLY A 198 10.96 1.72 16.23
CA GLY A 198 12.12 1.04 15.65
C GLY A 198 12.80 1.79 14.52
N ASP A 199 13.93 1.25 14.05
CA ASP A 199 14.72 1.80 12.94
C ASP A 199 13.95 1.83 11.60
N SER A 200 12.91 1.03 11.47
CA SER A 200 12.06 1.01 10.26
C SER A 200 11.36 2.35 9.98
N SER A 201 11.28 3.24 10.98
CA SER A 201 10.76 4.60 10.83
C SER A 201 11.85 5.65 10.52
N SER A 202 13.10 5.24 10.28
CA SER A 202 14.19 6.14 9.90
C SER A 202 14.38 6.15 8.38
N PRO A 203 14.51 7.32 7.73
CA PRO A 203 14.85 7.39 6.30
C PRO A 203 16.28 6.93 5.99
N ASP A 204 17.15 6.85 7.02
CA ASP A 204 18.54 6.43 6.87
C ASP A 204 18.71 4.91 6.83
N THR A 205 17.69 4.18 7.25
CA THR A 205 17.71 2.71 7.31
C THR A 205 16.80 2.10 6.24
N GLY A 206 17.18 0.94 5.72
CA GLY A 206 16.36 0.19 4.78
C GLY A 206 17.14 -0.35 3.59
N MET A 207 16.54 -1.33 2.92
CA MET A 207 17.16 -2.06 1.79
C MET A 207 16.87 -1.41 0.44
N TRP A 208 15.89 -0.51 0.37
CA TRP A 208 15.50 0.15 -0.87
C TRP A 208 16.14 1.53 -1.02
N ASN A 209 15.92 2.18 -2.15
CA ASN A 209 16.34 3.56 -2.33
C ASN A 209 15.59 4.49 -1.36
N ILE A 210 16.14 5.68 -1.16
CA ILE A 210 15.67 6.62 -0.13
C ILE A 210 14.17 6.93 -0.24
N ARG A 211 13.62 7.04 -1.45
CA ARG A 211 12.21 7.33 -1.68
C ARG A 211 11.33 6.15 -1.31
N GLU A 212 11.72 4.96 -1.76
CA GLU A 212 10.96 3.72 -1.57
C GLU A 212 10.98 3.23 -0.11
N ARG A 213 11.96 3.67 0.71
CA ARG A 213 12.04 3.33 2.15
C ARG A 213 10.84 3.80 2.95
N ALA A 214 10.16 4.87 2.52
CA ALA A 214 8.96 5.38 3.17
C ALA A 214 7.84 4.33 3.30
N SER A 215 7.73 3.43 2.32
CA SER A 215 6.75 2.35 2.31
C SER A 215 7.26 1.02 2.87
N GLN A 216 8.55 0.97 3.27
CA GLN A 216 9.17 -0.27 3.77
C GLN A 216 8.56 -0.75 5.08
N ALA A 217 8.24 0.17 6.00
CA ALA A 217 7.69 -0.15 7.32
C ALA A 217 8.34 -1.40 7.93
N LEU A 218 7.56 -2.40 8.30
CA LEU A 218 8.02 -3.63 8.96
C LEU A 218 8.47 -4.74 8.00
N THR A 219 8.64 -4.45 6.70
CA THR A 219 8.95 -5.47 5.67
C THR A 219 10.09 -6.41 6.08
N PHE A 220 11.19 -5.86 6.62
CA PHE A 220 12.41 -6.61 6.96
C PHE A 220 12.69 -6.65 8.47
N VAL A 221 11.71 -6.32 9.31
CA VAL A 221 11.84 -6.35 10.78
C VAL A 221 11.37 -7.70 11.29
N ASP A 222 12.26 -8.45 11.96
CA ASP A 222 12.00 -9.79 12.53
C ASP A 222 11.29 -10.73 11.56
N VAL A 223 11.91 -10.91 10.40
CA VAL A 223 11.40 -11.81 9.36
C VAL A 223 11.46 -13.26 9.86
N PRO A 224 10.35 -14.01 9.84
CA PRO A 224 10.34 -15.41 10.23
C PRO A 224 11.27 -16.25 9.37
N GLU A 225 11.84 -17.30 9.97
CA GLU A 225 12.75 -18.21 9.29
C GLU A 225 12.13 -18.81 8.02
N GLY A 226 12.90 -18.87 6.96
CA GLY A 226 12.47 -19.36 5.65
C GLY A 226 11.76 -18.34 4.77
N PHE A 227 11.39 -17.16 5.31
CA PHE A 227 10.76 -16.08 4.53
C PHE A 227 11.80 -15.03 4.12
N ARG A 228 11.55 -14.34 3.01
CA ARG A 228 12.39 -13.24 2.52
C ARG A 228 12.08 -11.91 3.19
N CYS A 229 10.83 -11.73 3.54
CA CYS A 229 10.27 -10.56 4.21
C CYS A 229 9.00 -10.95 4.97
N ARG A 230 8.47 -10.05 5.78
CA ARG A 230 7.24 -10.34 6.53
C ARG A 230 5.98 -10.34 5.68
N TYR A 231 5.98 -9.72 4.51
CA TYR A 231 4.81 -9.58 3.66
C TYR A 231 4.61 -10.80 2.76
N VAL A 232 3.41 -11.38 2.81
CA VAL A 232 3.01 -12.55 2.04
C VAL A 232 1.68 -12.31 1.34
N VAL A 233 1.53 -12.85 0.14
CA VAL A 233 0.30 -12.75 -0.67
C VAL A 233 -0.49 -14.04 -0.60
N PRO A 234 -1.85 -13.97 -0.65
CA PRO A 234 -2.73 -15.12 -0.62
C PRO A 234 -2.80 -15.77 -1.99
N MET A 235 -2.73 -17.09 -2.02
CA MET A 235 -2.86 -17.90 -3.21
C MET A 235 -3.77 -19.10 -2.92
N ASP A 236 -4.74 -19.37 -3.79
CA ASP A 236 -5.46 -20.65 -3.79
C ASP A 236 -4.50 -21.77 -4.21
N ILE A 237 -4.33 -22.76 -3.35
CA ILE A 237 -3.31 -23.80 -3.52
C ILE A 237 -3.63 -24.75 -4.68
N ALA A 238 -4.91 -25.00 -4.93
CA ALA A 238 -5.34 -25.94 -5.97
C ALA A 238 -5.23 -25.32 -7.37
N THR A 239 -5.61 -24.06 -7.48
CA THR A 239 -5.66 -23.34 -8.77
C THR A 239 -4.42 -22.50 -9.04
N LYS A 240 -3.55 -22.29 -8.04
CA LYS A 240 -2.41 -21.36 -8.06
C LYS A 240 -2.81 -19.92 -8.45
N ARG A 241 -4.01 -19.49 -8.11
CA ARG A 241 -4.50 -18.15 -8.40
C ARG A 241 -4.39 -17.25 -7.20
N LEU A 242 -4.01 -16.00 -7.46
CA LEU A 242 -4.01 -14.93 -6.46
C LEU A 242 -5.44 -14.64 -6.00
N ASP A 243 -5.65 -14.34 -4.71
CA ASP A 243 -6.88 -13.69 -4.25
C ASP A 243 -6.87 -12.23 -4.75
N GLU A 244 -7.74 -11.93 -5.71
CA GLU A 244 -7.78 -10.62 -6.37
C GLU A 244 -8.07 -9.46 -5.42
N ARG A 245 -8.56 -9.71 -4.21
CA ARG A 245 -8.78 -8.68 -3.20
C ARG A 245 -7.47 -8.01 -2.75
N CYS A 246 -6.33 -8.69 -2.87
CA CYS A 246 -5.03 -8.09 -2.57
C CYS A 246 -4.45 -7.23 -3.71
N MET A 247 -5.14 -7.10 -4.84
CA MET A 247 -4.69 -6.26 -5.95
C MET A 247 -4.87 -4.78 -5.65
N VAL A 248 -3.85 -3.98 -5.94
CA VAL A 248 -3.88 -2.52 -5.90
C VAL A 248 -3.48 -1.96 -7.27
N HIS A 249 -4.35 -1.14 -7.84
CA HIS A 249 -4.15 -0.61 -9.19
C HIS A 249 -3.15 0.56 -9.17
N HIS A 250 -2.06 0.43 -9.91
CA HIS A 250 -1.13 1.52 -10.23
C HIS A 250 -1.74 2.35 -11.37
N LEU A 251 -2.34 3.48 -11.03
CA LEU A 251 -3.22 4.28 -11.89
C LEU A 251 -2.57 4.78 -13.19
N PRO A 252 -1.27 5.14 -13.22
CA PRO A 252 -0.64 5.61 -14.45
C PRO A 252 -0.71 4.62 -15.61
N ASN A 253 -0.74 3.31 -15.35
CA ASN A 253 -0.69 2.25 -16.37
C ASN A 253 0.43 2.48 -17.41
N ASN A 254 1.53 3.10 -16.99
CA ASN A 254 2.60 3.51 -17.90
C ASN A 254 3.60 2.39 -18.20
N TYR A 255 3.79 1.44 -17.26
CA TYR A 255 4.73 0.34 -17.46
C TYR A 255 4.22 -0.71 -18.47
N VAL A 256 2.93 -1.02 -18.44
CA VAL A 256 2.34 -2.05 -19.31
C VAL A 256 2.48 -1.70 -20.79
N PHE A 257 2.50 -0.41 -21.13
CA PHE A 257 2.64 0.09 -22.50
C PHE A 257 4.06 0.53 -22.88
N ASP A 258 4.97 0.70 -21.91
CA ASP A 258 6.36 1.08 -22.20
C ASP A 258 7.16 -0.16 -22.65
N PRO A 259 7.58 -0.26 -23.92
CA PRO A 259 8.34 -1.41 -24.43
C PRO A 259 9.74 -1.55 -23.78
N LYS A 260 10.24 -0.49 -23.15
CA LYS A 260 11.55 -0.48 -22.48
C LYS A 260 11.46 -0.87 -21.01
N SER A 261 10.28 -0.82 -20.42
CA SER A 261 10.07 -1.24 -19.04
C SER A 261 10.11 -2.75 -18.91
N LEU A 262 10.77 -3.25 -17.89
CA LEU A 262 10.69 -4.66 -17.45
C LEU A 262 9.46 -4.89 -16.54
N SER A 263 8.93 -3.83 -15.94
CA SER A 263 7.74 -3.86 -15.08
C SER A 263 6.47 -4.03 -15.89
N ALA A 264 5.44 -4.63 -15.28
CA ALA A 264 4.14 -4.90 -15.87
C ALA A 264 4.21 -5.70 -17.19
N LYS A 265 5.07 -6.73 -17.24
CA LYS A 265 5.17 -7.69 -18.34
C LYS A 265 4.70 -9.08 -17.98
N LEU A 266 4.67 -9.42 -16.69
CA LEU A 266 4.12 -10.67 -16.20
C LEU A 266 2.60 -10.56 -16.11
N TRP A 267 1.89 -11.40 -16.87
CA TRP A 267 0.44 -11.52 -16.74
C TRP A 267 0.08 -12.06 -15.35
N LEU A 268 -0.95 -11.49 -14.74
CA LEU A 268 -1.35 -11.89 -13.37
C LEU A 268 -1.70 -13.39 -13.26
N GLY A 269 -2.27 -13.98 -14.32
CA GLY A 269 -2.60 -15.41 -14.35
C GLY A 269 -1.40 -16.35 -14.28
N ASP A 270 -0.22 -15.85 -14.63
CA ASP A 270 1.05 -16.59 -14.62
C ASP A 270 1.93 -16.27 -13.40
N LEU A 271 1.36 -15.57 -12.38
CA LEU A 271 2.16 -15.14 -11.23
C LEU A 271 2.81 -16.30 -10.46
N PHE A 272 2.16 -17.47 -10.40
CA PHE A 272 2.65 -18.63 -9.64
C PHE A 272 2.83 -19.86 -10.52
N GLU A 273 4.00 -20.52 -10.37
CA GLU A 273 4.37 -21.79 -11.00
C GLU A 273 4.45 -22.94 -10.02
#